data_d9323cc7b1e934c43de925011f328e0c
#
_entry.id   d9323cc7b1e934c43de925011f328e0c
#
_cell.length_a   1.000
_cell.length_b   1.000
_cell.length_c   1.000
_cell.angle_alpha   90.00
_cell.angle_beta   90.00
_cell.angle_gamma   90.00
#
_symmetry.space_group_name_H-M   'P 1'
#
loop_
_entity.id
_entity.type
_entity.pdbx_description
1 polymer ?
#
loop_
_entity_poly.entity_id
_entity_poly.type
_entity_poly.pdbx_seq_one_letter_code
_entity_poly.pdbx_strand_id
1 'polypeptide(L)'
;MSSAKNRWLFWHRRDLRLADNLGLAAVAAITPAVTGVFVLDPAELQHPSMAPARRWFLLESLRELQQRWREVGSRLLLLQGNPLQLLPRLAMRLGATGVAWNRDVEPLVRQRDRELAQALQAQGLRVAAPAPTPTPAPTPAPMFE
;
A
#
# COMPACT_ATOMS: atom_id res chain seq x y z
N MET A 1 3.59 31.41 -1.19
CA MET A 1 4.07 30.26 -1.95
C MET A 1 3.94 29.01 -1.12
N SER A 2 3.07 28.17 -1.55
CA SER A 2 3.05 26.86 -0.92
C SER A 2 4.37 26.19 -1.23
N SER A 3 5.20 26.04 -0.22
CA SER A 3 6.24 25.07 -0.31
C SER A 3 5.61 23.79 -0.84
N ALA A 4 6.13 23.22 -1.90
CA ALA A 4 5.70 21.94 -2.37
C ALA A 4 5.73 21.02 -1.16
N LYS A 5 4.56 20.71 -0.63
CA LYS A 5 4.46 19.80 0.49
C LYS A 5 5.04 18.48 0.01
N ASN A 6 5.96 17.94 0.79
CA ASN A 6 6.54 16.64 0.53
C ASN A 6 5.46 15.57 0.73
N ARG A 7 4.58 15.44 -0.26
CA ARG A 7 3.46 14.52 -0.21
C ARG A 7 3.90 13.16 -0.68
N TRP A 8 3.55 12.16 0.09
CA TRP A 8 3.80 10.77 -0.25
C TRP A 8 2.48 10.01 -0.38
N LEU A 9 2.47 9.02 -1.27
CA LEU A 9 1.39 8.06 -1.38
C LEU A 9 1.81 6.80 -0.66
N PHE A 10 0.90 6.23 0.12
CA PHE A 10 1.11 4.90 0.68
C PHE A 10 0.14 3.93 0.04
N TRP A 11 0.66 2.96 -0.67
CA TRP A 11 -0.15 1.98 -1.38
C TRP A 11 -0.39 0.76 -0.49
N HIS A 12 -1.64 0.60 -0.05
CA HIS A 12 -2.11 -0.57 0.66
C HIS A 12 -2.38 -1.70 -0.33
N ARG A 13 -2.01 -2.91 0.05
CA ARG A 13 -2.34 -4.12 -0.73
C ARG A 13 -3.11 -5.09 0.14
N ARG A 14 -2.40 -5.93 0.91
CA ARG A 14 -3.00 -6.86 1.87
C ARG A 14 -3.02 -6.32 3.29
N ASP A 15 -2.17 -5.36 3.54
CA ASP A 15 -1.94 -4.72 4.82
C ASP A 15 -2.95 -3.58 5.06
N LEU A 16 -4.21 -3.92 5.23
CA LEU A 16 -5.31 -2.95 5.37
C LEU A 16 -5.38 -2.41 6.80
N ARG A 17 -4.29 -1.79 7.25
CA ARG A 17 -4.19 -1.25 8.61
C ARG A 17 -3.21 -0.09 8.67
N LEU A 18 -3.41 0.80 9.65
CA LEU A 18 -2.50 1.92 9.94
C LEU A 18 -1.52 1.56 11.04
N ALA A 19 -1.96 0.79 12.04
CA ALA A 19 -1.11 0.33 13.14
C ALA A 19 -0.26 -0.87 12.69
N ASP A 20 0.91 -1.02 13.29
CA ASP A 20 1.83 -2.13 12.98
C ASP A 20 2.13 -2.27 11.49
N ASN A 21 2.33 -1.12 10.84
CA ASN A 21 2.58 -1.05 9.41
C ASN A 21 3.93 -0.36 9.20
N LEU A 22 4.95 -1.14 8.88
CA LEU A 22 6.33 -0.65 8.75
C LEU A 22 6.49 0.36 7.63
N GLY A 23 5.88 0.09 6.47
CA GLY A 23 5.97 0.99 5.33
C GLY A 23 5.34 2.33 5.63
N LEU A 24 4.18 2.32 6.27
CA LEU A 24 3.49 3.54 6.64
C LEU A 24 4.27 4.30 7.72
N ALA A 25 4.81 3.60 8.70
CA ALA A 25 5.63 4.22 9.74
C ALA A 25 6.88 4.88 9.15
N ALA A 26 7.52 4.24 8.18
CA ALA A 26 8.69 4.79 7.50
C ALA A 26 8.34 6.09 6.76
N VAL A 27 7.20 6.14 6.08
CA VAL A 27 6.75 7.34 5.37
C VAL A 27 6.33 8.44 6.34
N ALA A 28 5.65 8.08 7.40
CA ALA A 28 5.23 9.05 8.42
C ALA A 28 6.42 9.72 9.10
N ALA A 29 7.57 9.04 9.16
CA ALA A 29 8.80 9.63 9.66
C ALA A 29 9.42 10.64 8.68
N ILE A 30 9.08 10.54 7.39
CA ILE A 30 9.58 11.45 6.34
C ILE A 30 8.70 12.70 6.25
N THR A 31 7.38 12.53 6.31
CA THR A 31 6.44 13.62 6.09
C THR A 31 5.11 13.35 6.79
N PRO A 32 4.42 14.41 7.28
CA PRO A 32 3.03 14.25 7.74
C PRO A 32 2.03 14.20 6.60
N ALA A 33 2.42 14.57 5.37
CA ALA A 33 1.51 14.64 4.23
C ALA A 33 1.49 13.30 3.49
N VAL A 34 0.77 12.32 4.02
CA VAL A 34 0.63 10.99 3.43
C VAL A 34 -0.82 10.78 3.03
N THR A 35 -1.01 10.30 1.79
CA THR A 35 -2.33 9.91 1.28
C THR A 35 -2.33 8.41 1.05
N GLY A 36 -3.29 7.71 1.60
CA GLY A 36 -3.45 6.27 1.37
C GLY A 36 -4.07 5.99 0.01
N VAL A 37 -3.67 4.90 -0.60
CA VAL A 37 -4.19 4.45 -1.90
C VAL A 37 -4.44 2.94 -1.83
N PHE A 38 -5.56 2.52 -2.37
CA PHE A 38 -5.83 1.12 -2.63
C PHE A 38 -6.28 0.97 -4.08
N VAL A 39 -5.68 0.05 -4.79
CA VAL A 39 -6.03 -0.23 -6.19
C VAL A 39 -6.77 -1.55 -6.26
N LEU A 40 -8.02 -1.48 -6.70
CA LEU A 40 -8.85 -2.63 -6.91
C LEU A 40 -8.60 -3.15 -8.33
N ASP A 41 -8.02 -4.34 -8.44
CA ASP A 41 -7.79 -4.97 -9.74
C ASP A 41 -9.05 -5.75 -10.13
N PRO A 42 -9.72 -5.38 -11.24
CA PRO A 42 -10.91 -6.10 -11.68
C PRO A 42 -10.68 -7.59 -11.91
N ALA A 43 -9.47 -7.96 -12.34
CA ALA A 43 -9.13 -9.36 -12.55
C ALA A 43 -9.15 -10.15 -11.24
N GLU A 44 -8.71 -9.54 -10.14
CA GLU A 44 -8.78 -10.19 -8.83
C GLU A 44 -10.22 -10.38 -8.36
N LEU A 45 -11.08 -9.38 -8.60
CA LEU A 45 -12.49 -9.46 -8.23
C LEU A 45 -13.25 -10.54 -8.98
N GLN A 46 -12.85 -10.77 -10.23
CA GLN A 46 -13.49 -11.76 -11.10
C GLN A 46 -12.88 -13.14 -10.96
N HIS A 47 -11.81 -13.26 -10.20
CA HIS A 47 -11.14 -14.54 -10.02
C HIS A 47 -12.06 -15.53 -9.29
N PRO A 48 -12.12 -16.81 -9.74
CA PRO A 48 -12.98 -17.81 -9.10
C PRO A 48 -12.75 -18.01 -7.61
N SER A 49 -11.54 -17.70 -7.11
CA SER A 49 -11.23 -17.79 -5.69
C SER A 49 -11.85 -16.66 -4.87
N MET A 50 -12.38 -15.63 -5.53
CA MET A 50 -13.02 -14.50 -4.87
C MET A 50 -14.49 -14.82 -4.60
N ALA A 51 -14.75 -15.58 -3.54
CA ALA A 51 -16.10 -15.89 -3.11
C ALA A 51 -16.85 -14.62 -2.68
N PRO A 52 -18.20 -14.60 -2.78
CA PRO A 52 -18.99 -13.44 -2.37
C PRO A 52 -18.72 -12.97 -0.95
N ALA A 53 -18.53 -13.90 -0.01
CA ALA A 53 -18.23 -13.55 1.38
C ALA A 53 -16.86 -12.85 1.49
N ARG A 54 -15.89 -13.27 0.71
CA ARG A 54 -14.55 -12.67 0.69
C ARG A 54 -14.59 -11.26 0.11
N ARG A 55 -15.38 -11.07 -0.94
CA ARG A 55 -15.58 -9.77 -1.57
C ARG A 55 -16.25 -8.80 -0.59
N TRP A 56 -17.27 -9.26 0.10
CA TRP A 56 -17.94 -8.45 1.12
C TRP A 56 -16.99 -8.06 2.25
N PHE A 57 -16.19 -9.01 2.73
CA PHE A 57 -15.20 -8.76 3.77
C PHE A 57 -14.17 -7.71 3.33
N LEU A 58 -13.70 -7.80 2.09
CA LEU A 58 -12.76 -6.83 1.53
C LEU A 58 -13.37 -5.43 1.51
N LEU A 59 -14.60 -5.30 1.04
CA LEU A 59 -15.28 -4.00 0.98
C LEU A 59 -15.49 -3.40 2.36
N GLU A 60 -15.87 -4.21 3.33
CA GLU A 60 -16.01 -3.73 4.71
C GLU A 60 -14.68 -3.33 5.31
N SER A 61 -13.62 -4.08 5.05
CA SER A 61 -12.26 -3.74 5.50
C SER A 61 -11.78 -2.43 4.90
N LEU A 62 -12.08 -2.18 3.62
CA LEU A 62 -11.72 -0.93 2.95
C LEU A 62 -12.50 0.25 3.52
N ARG A 63 -13.78 0.05 3.80
CA ARG A 63 -14.61 1.09 4.42
C ARG A 63 -14.07 1.49 5.79
N GLU A 64 -13.71 0.50 6.58
CA GLU A 64 -13.10 0.72 7.89
C GLU A 64 -11.75 1.43 7.76
N LEU A 65 -10.92 1.02 6.80
CA LEU A 65 -9.64 1.65 6.55
C LEU A 65 -9.81 3.12 6.11
N GLN A 66 -10.80 3.41 5.27
CA GLN A 66 -11.11 4.80 4.90
C GLN A 66 -11.43 5.65 6.12
N GLN A 67 -12.20 5.11 7.04
CA GLN A 67 -12.56 5.82 8.27
C GLN A 67 -11.32 6.11 9.12
N ARG A 68 -10.42 5.15 9.24
CA ARG A 68 -9.18 5.33 10.00
C ARG A 68 -8.29 6.41 9.37
N TRP A 69 -8.19 6.46 8.04
CA TRP A 69 -7.46 7.51 7.37
C TRP A 69 -8.05 8.91 7.63
N ARG A 70 -9.37 9.01 7.68
CA ARG A 70 -10.04 10.27 8.02
C ARG A 70 -9.74 10.70 9.45
N GLU A 71 -9.72 9.77 10.38
CA GLU A 71 -9.43 10.03 11.79
C GLU A 71 -8.03 10.62 12.01
N VAL A 72 -7.08 10.25 11.17
CA VAL A 72 -5.72 10.81 11.25
C VAL A 72 -5.55 12.07 10.38
N GLY A 73 -6.64 12.60 9.83
CA GLY A 73 -6.61 13.85 9.09
C GLY A 73 -6.19 13.73 7.62
N SER A 74 -6.22 12.53 7.06
CA SER A 74 -5.90 12.29 5.66
C SER A 74 -7.05 11.53 4.98
N ARG A 75 -6.75 10.81 3.92
CA ARG A 75 -7.77 10.06 3.19
C ARG A 75 -7.18 8.82 2.52
N LEU A 76 -8.03 7.88 2.23
CA LEU A 76 -7.73 6.73 1.41
C LEU A 76 -8.43 6.89 0.06
N LEU A 77 -7.66 6.86 -1.02
CA LEU A 77 -8.18 6.87 -2.37
C LEU A 77 -8.37 5.44 -2.85
N LEU A 78 -9.57 5.14 -3.33
CA LEU A 78 -9.88 3.84 -3.91
C LEU A 78 -9.88 3.98 -5.43
N LEU A 79 -9.00 3.24 -6.09
CA LEU A 79 -8.87 3.24 -7.54
C LEU A 79 -9.17 1.86 -8.07
N GLN A 80 -9.57 1.80 -9.34
CA GLN A 80 -9.83 0.54 -10.01
C GLN A 80 -8.98 0.47 -11.27
N GLY A 81 -8.23 -0.60 -11.44
CA GLY A 81 -7.40 -0.82 -12.62
C GLY A 81 -6.05 -1.44 -12.31
N ASN A 82 -5.08 -1.17 -13.16
CA ASN A 82 -3.73 -1.71 -13.03
C ASN A 82 -2.82 -0.75 -12.23
N PRO A 83 -2.26 -1.19 -11.11
CA PRO A 83 -1.38 -0.35 -10.29
C PRO A 83 -0.18 0.24 -11.05
N LEU A 84 0.40 -0.52 -11.99
CA LEU A 84 1.54 -0.06 -12.79
C LEU A 84 1.21 1.18 -13.62
N GLN A 85 -0.05 1.32 -14.02
CA GLN A 85 -0.50 2.48 -14.79
C GLN A 85 -1.05 3.58 -13.88
N LEU A 86 -1.80 3.20 -12.86
CA LEU A 86 -2.55 4.14 -12.03
C LEU A 86 -1.66 4.89 -11.05
N LEU A 87 -0.72 4.20 -10.39
CA LEU A 87 0.09 4.84 -9.35
C LEU A 87 1.00 5.93 -9.89
N PRO A 88 1.71 5.75 -11.02
CA PRO A 88 2.49 6.85 -11.59
C PRO A 88 1.64 8.06 -11.97
N ARG A 89 0.46 7.83 -12.54
CA ARG A 89 -0.46 8.91 -12.93
C ARG A 89 -1.00 9.65 -11.72
N LEU A 90 -1.39 8.91 -10.69
CA LEU A 90 -1.91 9.49 -9.47
C LEU A 90 -0.86 10.33 -8.77
N ALA A 91 0.36 9.83 -8.69
CA ALA A 91 1.48 10.55 -8.08
C ALA A 91 1.71 11.88 -8.79
N MET A 92 1.68 11.88 -10.12
CA MET A 92 1.85 13.09 -10.91
C MET A 92 0.70 14.07 -10.67
N ARG A 93 -0.54 13.58 -10.64
CA ARG A 93 -1.72 14.43 -10.42
C ARG A 93 -1.72 15.11 -9.07
N LEU A 94 -1.29 14.39 -8.04
CA LEU A 94 -1.28 14.91 -6.68
C LEU A 94 -0.01 15.67 -6.33
N GLY A 95 0.95 15.73 -7.25
CA GLY A 95 2.24 16.34 -6.97
C GLY A 95 3.02 15.58 -5.90
N ALA A 96 2.87 14.27 -5.84
CA ALA A 96 3.57 13.45 -4.87
C ALA A 96 5.06 13.41 -5.18
N THR A 97 5.87 13.36 -4.13
CA THR A 97 7.32 13.24 -4.25
C THR A 97 7.81 11.82 -4.05
N GLY A 98 6.96 10.97 -3.52
CA GLY A 98 7.30 9.57 -3.30
C GLY A 98 6.10 8.67 -3.15
N VAL A 99 6.34 7.39 -3.32
CA VAL A 99 5.36 6.33 -3.15
C VAL A 99 5.98 5.23 -2.30
N ALA A 100 5.21 4.71 -1.36
CA ALA A 100 5.67 3.66 -0.47
C ALA A 100 4.67 2.52 -0.40
N TRP A 101 5.16 1.35 -0.14
CA TRP A 101 4.36 0.16 0.12
C TRP A 101 5.17 -0.85 0.91
N ASN A 102 4.52 -1.84 1.48
CA ASN A 102 5.21 -2.95 2.12
C ASN A 102 5.57 -4.00 1.07
N ARG A 103 6.84 -4.38 1.02
CA ARG A 103 7.32 -5.37 0.05
C ARG A 103 6.68 -6.72 0.34
N ASP A 104 6.25 -7.40 -0.72
CA ASP A 104 5.76 -8.76 -0.63
C ASP A 104 6.91 -9.76 -0.74
N VAL A 105 6.70 -10.97 -0.23
CA VAL A 105 7.69 -12.05 -0.31
C VAL A 105 7.47 -12.92 -1.54
N GLU A 106 6.30 -12.86 -2.16
CA GLU A 106 5.97 -13.67 -3.32
C GLU A 106 6.77 -13.21 -4.55
N PRO A 107 7.49 -14.12 -5.27
CA PRO A 107 8.40 -13.72 -6.35
C PRO A 107 7.75 -12.95 -7.49
N LEU A 108 6.54 -13.32 -7.91
CA LEU A 108 5.84 -12.63 -8.99
C LEU A 108 5.43 -11.23 -8.58
N VAL A 109 4.98 -11.06 -7.35
CA VAL A 109 4.61 -9.75 -6.80
C VAL A 109 5.86 -8.89 -6.67
N ARG A 110 6.96 -9.45 -6.22
CA ARG A 110 8.22 -8.72 -6.11
C ARG A 110 8.72 -8.23 -7.46
N GLN A 111 8.54 -9.00 -8.52
CA GLN A 111 8.91 -8.59 -9.87
C GLN A 111 8.06 -7.41 -10.33
N ARG A 112 6.75 -7.47 -10.13
CA ARG A 112 5.84 -6.35 -10.45
C ARG A 112 6.20 -5.10 -9.64
N ASP A 113 6.56 -5.28 -8.38
CA ASP A 113 6.98 -4.18 -7.52
C ASP A 113 8.24 -3.52 -8.04
N ARG A 114 9.21 -4.29 -8.52
CA ARG A 114 10.43 -3.74 -9.13
C ARG A 114 10.12 -2.94 -10.39
N GLU A 115 9.23 -3.44 -11.24
CA GLU A 115 8.79 -2.73 -12.43
C GLU A 115 8.12 -1.40 -12.07
N LEU A 116 7.27 -1.43 -11.06
CA LEU A 116 6.60 -0.23 -10.57
C LEU A 116 7.61 0.76 -10.00
N ALA A 117 8.55 0.28 -9.19
CA ALA A 117 9.57 1.14 -8.61
C ALA A 117 10.41 1.81 -9.70
N GLN A 118 10.79 1.08 -10.73
CA GLN A 118 11.54 1.62 -11.87
C GLN A 118 10.73 2.69 -12.61
N ALA A 119 9.45 2.44 -12.84
CA ALA A 119 8.58 3.41 -13.52
C ALA A 119 8.43 4.70 -12.71
N LEU A 120 8.27 4.59 -11.40
CA LEU A 120 8.15 5.75 -10.52
C LEU A 120 9.46 6.52 -10.44
N GLN A 121 10.58 5.83 -10.30
CA GLN A 121 11.90 6.46 -10.25
C GLN A 121 12.24 7.15 -11.56
N ALA A 122 11.83 6.60 -12.69
CA ALA A 122 12.02 7.22 -14.00
C ALA A 122 11.27 8.57 -14.11
N GLN A 123 10.22 8.77 -13.31
CA GLN A 123 9.50 10.04 -13.22
C GLN A 123 10.10 10.99 -12.19
N GLY A 124 11.17 10.61 -11.53
CA GLY A 124 11.78 11.40 -10.48
C GLY A 124 11.18 11.21 -9.10
N LEU A 125 10.34 10.20 -8.92
CA LEU A 125 9.73 9.92 -7.63
C LEU A 125 10.64 9.06 -6.77
N ARG A 126 10.57 9.26 -5.45
CA ARG A 126 11.21 8.37 -4.49
C ARG A 126 10.34 7.16 -4.25
N VAL A 127 10.96 6.04 -3.95
CA VAL A 127 10.26 4.79 -3.64
C VAL A 127 10.79 4.25 -2.32
N ALA A 128 9.86 3.89 -1.44
CA ALA A 128 10.19 3.23 -0.18
C ALA A 128 9.36 1.93 -0.10
N ALA A 129 10.03 0.82 -0.12
CA ALA A 129 9.40 -0.48 -0.03
C ALA A 129 10.18 -1.35 0.97
N PRO A 130 9.99 -1.09 2.28
CA PRO A 130 10.69 -1.87 3.30
C PRO A 130 10.24 -3.32 3.24
N ALA A 131 11.16 -4.20 3.64
CA ALA A 131 10.84 -5.61 3.76
C ALA A 131 9.68 -5.77 4.76
N PRO A 132 8.77 -6.72 4.51
CA PRO A 132 7.71 -7.01 5.46
C PRO A 132 8.36 -7.40 6.79
N THR A 133 7.72 -6.97 7.90
CA THR A 133 8.15 -7.45 9.20
C THR A 133 8.12 -8.97 9.14
N PRO A 134 9.23 -9.63 9.43
CA PRO A 134 9.14 -11.06 9.56
C PRO A 134 8.10 -11.35 10.65
N THR A 135 7.05 -12.05 10.26
CA THR A 135 6.17 -12.65 11.27
C THR A 135 7.11 -13.41 12.19
N PRO A 136 7.14 -13.08 13.48
CA PRO A 136 8.00 -13.83 14.36
C PRO A 136 7.68 -15.30 14.12
N ALA A 137 8.70 -16.07 13.77
CA ALA A 137 8.54 -17.49 13.61
C ALA A 137 7.79 -17.99 14.84
N PRO A 138 6.71 -18.77 14.67
CA PRO A 138 6.04 -19.32 15.84
C PRO A 138 7.12 -19.95 16.70
N THR A 139 7.21 -19.47 17.93
CA THR A 139 8.15 -20.05 18.88
C THR A 139 7.94 -21.56 18.81
N PRO A 140 8.95 -22.32 18.41
CA PRO A 140 8.76 -23.76 18.38
C PRO A 140 8.23 -24.18 19.72
N ALA A 141 7.11 -24.90 19.71
CA ALA A 141 6.55 -25.43 20.92
C ALA A 141 7.70 -26.10 21.69
N PRO A 142 7.87 -25.78 22.97
CA PRO A 142 8.94 -26.39 23.72
C PRO A 142 8.82 -27.90 23.56
N MET A 143 9.86 -28.49 23.04
CA MET A 143 9.89 -29.95 22.95
C MET A 143 10.00 -30.44 24.36
N PHE A 144 8.88 -30.92 24.87
CA PHE A 144 8.92 -31.69 26.11
C PHE A 144 9.43 -33.09 25.78
N GLU A 145 10.57 -33.33 26.22
CA GLU A 145 11.00 -34.71 26.29
C GLU A 145 10.41 -35.37 27.53
#